data_8014a4961f18bfa580544985dd47da6b
#
_entry.id   8014a4961f18bfa580544985dd47da6b
#
_cell.length_a   1.000
_cell.length_b   1.000
_cell.length_c   1.000
_cell.angle_alpha   90.00
_cell.angle_beta   90.00
_cell.angle_gamma   90.00
#
_symmetry.space_group_name_H-M   'P 1'
#
loop_
_entity.id
_entity.type
_entity.pdbx_description
1 polymer ?
#
loop_
_entity_poly.entity_id
_entity_poly.type
_entity_poly.pdbx_seq_one_letter_code
_entity_poly.pdbx_strand_id
1 'polypeptide(L)'
;MAHARIIRFFAVPVIIIGIAISGLASAAGGADGNRHPVVPIRHVIFFIGDGMQMAHEVAASRYLYGAGDGLEFHRFPLQLDVATWDVTTYNYWAKRRGELPYDPNRILPWLGYNPGEGGTRPESLRKDGANQGPRLAYLAAAATDSASAATAWSTGFKTDDGNIAWLSGDPIDGALTTLAEQLRLEKGFAIGVVSTVPFSHATPAAHVSHNVDRDNYVAIAAEILRRFQPEVVIGGGHPKWTGKYKYLSGADYTALKTDGLGETYVFAERRQGADAAAALLAAAGTAAKSGKKLFGLFGGADGNFESPVPVDKPGAPEVNPATRENPLLKDCVSAALTVLSRDPEGFFVMFEQGDIDWANHTNDFRRLIGTMWDLNEAVRTAVAFIERPGDDITWSDTLLIVTADHGNSGMRLGEPLGVGDLPLQVKAAVSPCLSVYCDAYVYPEGNVTYASGNHTNELVRLYAVGSGLSLFEPYQGMWYPGTRIIDNTHIFHVMAAAAGLSHPSGLATDESTPADTK
;
A
#
# COMPACT_ATOMS: atom_id res chain seq x y z
N MET A 1 24.52 -61.95 -3.08
CA MET A 1 23.06 -62.11 -2.75
C MET A 1 22.58 -60.84 -2.13
N ALA A 2 21.90 -60.03 -2.91
CA ALA A 2 21.43 -58.71 -2.51
C ALA A 2 19.94 -58.83 -2.11
N HIS A 3 19.60 -58.42 -0.91
CA HIS A 3 18.23 -58.33 -0.46
C HIS A 3 17.69 -56.90 -0.72
N ALA A 4 16.83 -56.77 -1.71
CA ALA A 4 16.05 -55.56 -1.95
C ALA A 4 14.90 -55.50 -0.93
N ARG A 5 14.86 -54.44 -0.12
CA ARG A 5 13.70 -54.10 0.73
C ARG A 5 12.72 -53.23 -0.08
N ILE A 6 11.57 -53.79 -0.35
CA ILE A 6 10.43 -53.07 -0.93
C ILE A 6 9.76 -52.26 0.21
N ILE A 7 9.81 -50.94 0.12
CA ILE A 7 9.03 -50.06 0.99
C ILE A 7 7.68 -49.86 0.32
N ARG A 8 6.62 -50.35 0.94
CA ARG A 8 5.21 -50.07 0.55
C ARG A 8 4.80 -48.74 1.15
N PHE A 9 4.53 -47.79 0.30
CA PHE A 9 3.82 -46.56 0.69
C PHE A 9 2.36 -46.91 0.89
N PHE A 10 1.83 -46.65 2.08
CA PHE A 10 0.41 -46.63 2.35
C PHE A 10 -0.10 -45.24 1.96
N ALA A 11 -0.94 -45.17 0.94
CA ALA A 11 -1.72 -43.99 0.63
C ALA A 11 -2.84 -43.83 1.67
N VAL A 12 -2.83 -42.77 2.42
CA VAL A 12 -3.93 -42.34 3.28
C VAL A 12 -4.86 -41.51 2.39
N PRO A 13 -6.13 -41.86 2.26
CA PRO A 13 -7.06 -41.02 1.52
C PRO A 13 -7.32 -39.73 2.31
N VAL A 14 -6.91 -38.59 1.76
CA VAL A 14 -7.33 -37.28 2.21
C VAL A 14 -8.79 -37.12 1.81
N ILE A 15 -9.69 -37.13 2.77
CA ILE A 15 -11.08 -36.78 2.57
C ILE A 15 -11.13 -35.25 2.44
N ILE A 16 -11.26 -34.75 1.22
CA ILE A 16 -11.54 -33.36 0.93
C ILE A 16 -13.00 -33.12 1.30
N ILE A 17 -13.24 -32.52 2.47
CA ILE A 17 -14.54 -31.95 2.81
C ILE A 17 -14.63 -30.61 2.10
N GLY A 18 -15.20 -30.63 0.91
CA GLY A 18 -15.64 -29.42 0.22
C GLY A 18 -16.73 -28.75 1.06
N ILE A 19 -16.35 -27.75 1.87
CA ILE A 19 -17.31 -26.88 2.51
C ILE A 19 -17.73 -25.85 1.47
N ALA A 20 -18.82 -26.15 0.75
CA ALA A 20 -19.54 -25.15 0.02
C ALA A 20 -20.03 -24.08 1.01
N ILE A 21 -19.44 -22.91 0.98
CA ILE A 21 -20.01 -21.71 1.60
C ILE A 21 -21.17 -21.24 0.71
N SER A 22 -22.26 -22.04 0.71
CA SER A 22 -23.57 -21.66 0.25
C SER A 22 -24.42 -21.39 1.50
N GLY A 23 -24.46 -20.14 1.89
CA GLY A 23 -25.38 -19.85 2.98
C GLY A 23 -25.15 -18.51 3.62
N LEU A 24 -25.55 -17.43 2.95
CA LEU A 24 -26.23 -16.28 3.53
C LEU A 24 -26.66 -15.29 2.42
N ALA A 25 -27.23 -15.83 1.37
CA ALA A 25 -28.09 -15.06 0.46
C ALA A 25 -29.52 -15.56 0.66
N SER A 26 -30.12 -15.21 1.79
CA SER A 26 -31.58 -15.35 1.94
C SER A 26 -32.10 -14.36 2.98
N ALA A 27 -33.11 -13.62 2.51
CA ALA A 27 -33.98 -12.74 3.27
C ALA A 27 -33.60 -11.25 3.31
N ALA A 28 -33.67 -10.58 2.16
CA ALA A 28 -34.33 -9.30 2.03
C ALA A 28 -34.96 -9.24 0.63
N GLY A 29 -36.14 -9.85 0.50
CA GLY A 29 -37.05 -9.60 -0.61
C GLY A 29 -37.60 -8.18 -0.45
N GLY A 30 -36.97 -7.23 -1.12
CA GLY A 30 -37.44 -5.88 -1.35
C GLY A 30 -37.12 -5.59 -2.81
N ALA A 31 -38.15 -5.61 -3.65
CA ALA A 31 -38.06 -5.22 -5.04
C ALA A 31 -37.59 -3.76 -5.13
N ASP A 32 -36.35 -3.54 -5.55
CA ASP A 32 -35.93 -2.30 -6.16
C ASP A 32 -35.21 -2.62 -7.47
N GLY A 33 -35.99 -2.67 -8.53
CA GLY A 33 -35.58 -3.10 -9.87
C GLY A 33 -34.91 -1.99 -10.65
N ASN A 34 -33.80 -1.40 -10.15
CA ASN A 34 -33.02 -0.45 -10.92
C ASN A 34 -31.53 -0.44 -10.56
N ARG A 35 -30.93 -1.59 -10.28
CA ARG A 35 -29.47 -1.68 -10.31
C ARG A 35 -29.05 -1.78 -11.77
N HIS A 36 -28.62 -0.67 -12.36
CA HIS A 36 -27.90 -0.72 -13.62
C HIS A 36 -26.71 -1.66 -13.45
N PRO A 37 -26.47 -2.61 -14.37
CA PRO A 37 -25.30 -3.45 -14.29
C PRO A 37 -24.06 -2.53 -14.27
N VAL A 38 -23.23 -2.66 -13.25
CA VAL A 38 -21.94 -1.96 -13.21
C VAL A 38 -21.12 -2.51 -14.37
N VAL A 39 -20.84 -1.67 -15.36
CA VAL A 39 -19.90 -2.05 -16.43
C VAL A 39 -18.54 -2.21 -15.78
N PRO A 40 -17.87 -3.37 -15.94
CA PRO A 40 -16.55 -3.56 -15.37
C PRO A 40 -15.58 -2.47 -15.82
N ILE A 41 -14.83 -1.94 -14.87
CA ILE A 41 -13.78 -0.96 -15.16
C ILE A 41 -12.56 -1.64 -15.79
N ARG A 42 -11.78 -0.85 -16.52
CA ARG A 42 -10.55 -1.30 -17.17
C ARG A 42 -9.29 -0.83 -16.48
N HIS A 43 -9.43 0.13 -15.60
CA HIS A 43 -8.27 0.74 -14.96
C HIS A 43 -8.49 0.90 -13.46
N VAL A 44 -7.54 0.36 -12.67
CA VAL A 44 -7.48 0.54 -11.23
C VAL A 44 -6.17 1.25 -10.89
N ILE A 45 -6.28 2.41 -10.26
CA ILE A 45 -5.15 3.20 -9.77
C ILE A 45 -5.24 3.28 -8.25
N PHE A 46 -4.27 2.71 -7.56
CA PHE A 46 -4.29 2.58 -6.11
C PHE A 46 -3.10 3.30 -5.49
N PHE A 47 -3.34 4.42 -4.80
CA PHE A 47 -2.34 5.18 -4.08
C PHE A 47 -2.31 4.83 -2.60
N ILE A 48 -1.12 4.69 -2.05
CA ILE A 48 -0.85 4.40 -0.66
C ILE A 48 0.11 5.44 -0.10
N GLY A 49 -0.31 6.13 0.96
CA GLY A 49 0.59 6.87 1.83
C GLY A 49 0.93 6.01 3.03
N ASP A 50 2.11 5.40 3.06
CA ASP A 50 2.54 4.54 4.15
C ASP A 50 2.58 5.33 5.47
N GLY A 51 1.94 4.81 6.50
CA GLY A 51 1.84 5.47 7.80
C GLY A 51 1.02 6.78 7.82
N MET A 52 0.25 7.07 6.75
CA MET A 52 -0.47 8.32 6.60
C MET A 52 -1.74 8.36 7.46
N GLN A 53 -1.67 9.02 8.59
CA GLN A 53 -2.84 9.33 9.40
C GLN A 53 -3.38 10.74 9.10
N MET A 54 -4.62 11.01 9.48
CA MET A 54 -5.31 12.28 9.16
C MET A 54 -4.56 13.54 9.62
N ALA A 55 -3.81 13.49 10.72
CA ALA A 55 -3.02 14.65 11.17
C ALA A 55 -1.90 15.00 10.17
N HIS A 56 -1.34 14.02 9.50
CA HIS A 56 -0.33 14.21 8.46
C HIS A 56 -0.91 14.93 7.25
N GLU A 57 -2.10 14.50 6.80
CA GLU A 57 -2.83 15.13 5.70
C GLU A 57 -3.14 16.60 6.01
N VAL A 58 -3.66 16.86 7.21
CA VAL A 58 -4.01 18.23 7.64
C VAL A 58 -2.76 19.10 7.80
N ALA A 59 -1.67 18.56 8.32
CA ALA A 59 -0.40 19.27 8.45
C ALA A 59 0.11 19.75 7.08
N ALA A 60 0.20 18.83 6.13
CA ALA A 60 0.62 19.15 4.77
C ALA A 60 -0.34 20.11 4.07
N SER A 61 -1.64 19.88 4.20
CA SER A 61 -2.66 20.74 3.63
C SER A 61 -2.59 22.19 4.17
N ARG A 62 -2.37 22.36 5.47
CA ARG A 62 -2.17 23.69 6.08
C ARG A 62 -0.92 24.38 5.57
N TYR A 63 0.20 23.66 5.53
CA TYR A 63 1.44 24.19 4.98
C TYR A 63 1.28 24.65 3.54
N LEU A 64 0.65 23.84 2.70
CA LEU A 64 0.54 24.11 1.26
C LEU A 64 -0.57 25.12 0.91
N TYR A 65 -1.72 25.06 1.59
CA TYR A 65 -2.94 25.72 1.15
C TYR A 65 -3.62 26.56 2.24
N GLY A 66 -3.15 26.53 3.48
CA GLY A 66 -3.75 27.25 4.59
C GLY A 66 -5.04 26.63 5.14
N ALA A 67 -5.50 25.52 4.58
CA ALA A 67 -6.71 24.81 4.98
C ALA A 67 -6.37 23.36 5.34
N GLY A 68 -7.22 22.69 6.13
CA GLY A 68 -6.97 21.30 6.54
C GLY A 68 -7.37 20.25 5.50
N ASP A 69 -7.99 20.65 4.39
CA ASP A 69 -8.64 19.80 3.40
C ASP A 69 -8.32 20.20 1.94
N GLY A 70 -7.16 20.80 1.70
CA GLY A 70 -6.75 21.31 0.39
C GLY A 70 -5.99 20.33 -0.51
N LEU A 71 -5.64 19.13 -0.04
CA LEU A 71 -4.96 18.13 -0.87
C LEU A 71 -5.91 17.63 -1.98
N GLU A 72 -5.35 17.17 -3.10
CA GLU A 72 -6.14 16.77 -4.28
C GLU A 72 -7.19 15.72 -3.93
N PHE A 73 -6.82 14.68 -3.21
CA PHE A 73 -7.71 13.58 -2.86
C PHE A 73 -8.78 13.95 -1.82
N HIS A 74 -8.64 15.07 -1.08
CA HIS A 74 -9.71 15.56 -0.19
C HIS A 74 -10.99 15.98 -0.93
N ARG A 75 -10.87 16.20 -2.25
CA ARG A 75 -12.02 16.58 -3.11
C ARG A 75 -12.74 15.38 -3.68
N PHE A 76 -12.24 14.17 -3.48
CA PHE A 76 -12.85 12.96 -4.03
C PHE A 76 -14.23 12.71 -3.40
N PRO A 77 -15.22 12.28 -4.21
CA PRO A 77 -16.61 12.19 -3.78
C PRO A 77 -16.87 11.12 -2.72
N LEU A 78 -16.07 10.05 -2.67
CA LEU A 78 -16.17 9.03 -1.64
C LEU A 78 -15.07 9.21 -0.61
N GLN A 79 -15.47 9.26 0.67
CA GLN A 79 -14.56 9.33 1.80
C GLN A 79 -15.06 8.38 2.90
N LEU A 80 -14.22 7.45 3.32
CA LEU A 80 -14.52 6.45 4.33
C LEU A 80 -13.41 6.38 5.38
N ASP A 81 -13.73 5.79 6.53
CA ASP A 81 -12.76 5.46 7.56
C ASP A 81 -12.43 3.96 7.47
N VAL A 82 -11.16 3.60 7.57
CA VAL A 82 -10.66 2.23 7.37
C VAL A 82 -9.99 1.73 8.64
N ALA A 83 -10.39 0.55 9.10
CA ALA A 83 -9.68 -0.22 10.11
C ALA A 83 -8.65 -1.12 9.44
N THR A 84 -7.41 -1.07 9.92
CA THR A 84 -6.25 -1.68 9.24
C THR A 84 -5.60 -2.83 10.02
N TRP A 85 -6.15 -3.20 11.16
CA TRP A 85 -5.61 -4.26 12.02
C TRP A 85 -5.26 -5.55 11.27
N ASP A 86 -4.32 -6.30 11.83
CA ASP A 86 -3.85 -7.60 11.35
C ASP A 86 -4.08 -8.72 12.38
N VAL A 87 -3.69 -9.94 12.06
CA VAL A 87 -3.84 -11.09 12.96
C VAL A 87 -3.01 -10.93 14.23
N THR A 88 -1.84 -10.34 14.16
CA THR A 88 -0.98 -10.08 15.33
C THR A 88 -1.67 -9.13 16.31
N THR A 89 -2.24 -8.03 15.81
CA THR A 89 -3.06 -7.08 16.60
C THR A 89 -4.30 -7.77 17.20
N TYR A 90 -5.01 -8.56 16.40
CA TYR A 90 -6.18 -9.32 16.86
C TYR A 90 -5.81 -10.26 18.02
N ASN A 91 -4.76 -11.06 17.86
CA ASN A 91 -4.30 -12.03 18.84
C ASN A 91 -3.76 -11.35 20.13
N TYR A 92 -3.15 -10.17 19.99
CA TYR A 92 -2.74 -9.36 21.15
C TYR A 92 -3.95 -9.01 22.04
N TRP A 93 -5.06 -8.58 21.44
CA TRP A 93 -6.27 -8.22 22.19
C TRP A 93 -7.08 -9.46 22.62
N ALA A 94 -7.18 -10.50 21.79
CA ALA A 94 -7.84 -11.76 22.15
C ALA A 94 -7.26 -12.34 23.44
N LYS A 95 -5.93 -12.45 23.51
CA LYS A 95 -5.24 -12.92 24.72
C LYS A 95 -5.57 -12.11 25.97
N ARG A 96 -5.63 -10.77 25.86
CA ARG A 96 -5.90 -9.85 27.00
C ARG A 96 -7.34 -9.88 27.45
N ARG A 97 -8.23 -10.25 26.59
CA ARG A 97 -9.69 -10.27 26.86
C ARG A 97 -10.23 -11.65 27.15
N GLY A 98 -9.35 -12.68 27.14
CA GLY A 98 -9.74 -14.07 27.36
C GLY A 98 -10.52 -14.68 26.21
N GLU A 99 -10.36 -14.15 25.01
CA GLU A 99 -10.97 -14.65 23.79
C GLU A 99 -10.03 -15.63 23.07
N LEU A 100 -10.60 -16.40 22.11
CA LEU A 100 -9.82 -17.32 21.30
C LEU A 100 -8.97 -16.55 20.26
N PRO A 101 -7.83 -17.11 19.85
CA PRO A 101 -7.03 -16.57 18.76
C PRO A 101 -7.83 -16.40 17.46
N TYR A 102 -7.28 -15.67 16.53
CA TYR A 102 -7.85 -15.44 15.20
C TYR A 102 -8.18 -16.77 14.51
N ASP A 103 -9.39 -16.82 13.96
CA ASP A 103 -9.88 -17.90 13.11
C ASP A 103 -10.66 -17.23 11.97
N PRO A 104 -10.25 -17.42 10.69
CA PRO A 104 -10.90 -16.78 9.56
C PRO A 104 -12.38 -17.17 9.40
N ASN A 105 -12.81 -18.30 9.99
CA ASN A 105 -14.21 -18.73 9.99
C ASN A 105 -15.04 -18.09 11.12
N ARG A 106 -14.37 -17.41 12.06
CA ARG A 106 -15.04 -16.84 13.26
C ARG A 106 -14.36 -15.55 13.69
N ILE A 107 -14.40 -14.54 12.83
CA ILE A 107 -13.79 -13.24 13.12
C ILE A 107 -14.69 -12.46 14.10
N LEU A 108 -14.06 -11.89 15.14
CA LEU A 108 -14.65 -10.90 16.04
C LEU A 108 -13.96 -9.54 15.75
N PRO A 109 -14.48 -8.71 14.82
CA PRO A 109 -13.77 -7.52 14.33
C PRO A 109 -13.35 -6.54 15.41
N TRP A 110 -14.12 -6.47 16.52
CA TRP A 110 -13.83 -5.62 17.68
C TRP A 110 -12.54 -6.00 18.44
N LEU A 111 -11.99 -7.21 18.21
CA LEU A 111 -10.67 -7.60 18.70
C LEU A 111 -9.55 -6.98 17.85
N GLY A 112 -9.79 -6.78 16.58
CA GLY A 112 -8.85 -6.05 15.71
C GLY A 112 -8.93 -4.55 15.94
N TYR A 113 -10.14 -3.98 15.81
CA TYR A 113 -10.42 -2.58 16.09
C TYR A 113 -11.74 -2.43 16.85
N ASN A 114 -11.70 -1.74 18.00
CA ASN A 114 -12.89 -1.47 18.81
C ASN A 114 -13.27 0.01 18.74
N PRO A 115 -14.36 0.37 18.03
CA PRO A 115 -14.80 1.77 17.94
C PRO A 115 -15.14 2.41 19.30
N GLY A 116 -15.49 1.60 20.31
CA GLY A 116 -15.74 2.08 21.68
C GLY A 116 -14.48 2.58 22.39
N GLU A 117 -13.29 2.07 22.01
CA GLU A 117 -11.99 2.44 22.57
C GLU A 117 -11.19 3.35 21.64
N GLY A 118 -11.17 3.02 20.34
CA GLY A 118 -10.42 3.76 19.32
C GLY A 118 -11.15 4.95 18.71
N GLY A 119 -12.49 4.99 18.82
CA GLY A 119 -13.33 6.01 18.19
C GLY A 119 -13.93 5.54 16.86
N THR A 120 -14.80 6.36 16.29
CA THR A 120 -15.50 6.10 15.03
C THR A 120 -14.99 6.94 13.86
N ARG A 121 -13.97 7.74 14.09
CA ARG A 121 -13.32 8.63 13.11
C ARG A 121 -11.84 8.73 13.43
N PRO A 122 -10.97 9.08 12.46
CA PRO A 122 -9.60 9.50 12.72
C PRO A 122 -9.62 10.76 13.61
N GLU A 123 -9.11 10.66 14.84
CA GLU A 123 -9.25 11.73 15.83
C GLU A 123 -7.93 12.46 16.14
N SER A 124 -6.91 12.28 15.31
CA SER A 124 -5.60 12.91 15.44
C SER A 124 -5.60 14.44 15.53
N LEU A 125 -6.73 15.09 15.20
CA LEU A 125 -6.86 16.55 15.17
C LEU A 125 -7.46 17.18 16.43
N ARG A 126 -7.86 16.44 17.44
CA ARG A 126 -8.55 17.01 18.60
C ARG A 126 -7.57 17.73 19.52
N LYS A 127 -7.73 19.05 19.63
CA LYS A 127 -6.97 19.92 20.55
C LYS A 127 -7.26 19.66 22.03
N ASP A 128 -8.45 19.18 22.35
CA ASP A 128 -8.96 19.07 23.72
C ASP A 128 -8.35 17.91 24.53
N GLY A 129 -7.35 17.23 23.98
CA GLY A 129 -6.74 16.08 24.62
C GLY A 129 -7.66 14.86 24.76
N ALA A 130 -8.84 14.86 24.13
CA ALA A 130 -9.80 13.76 24.20
C ALA A 130 -9.24 12.43 23.66
N ASN A 131 -8.16 12.50 22.88
CA ASN A 131 -7.41 11.33 22.42
C ASN A 131 -6.20 10.99 23.31
N GLN A 132 -6.05 11.66 24.44
CA GLN A 132 -5.05 11.29 25.46
C GLN A 132 -5.63 10.26 26.43
N GLY A 133 -4.76 9.56 27.10
CA GLY A 133 -5.15 8.56 28.08
C GLY A 133 -5.59 7.23 27.48
N PRO A 134 -6.74 6.67 27.85
CA PRO A 134 -7.14 5.31 27.46
C PRO A 134 -7.20 5.07 25.95
N ARG A 135 -7.67 6.03 25.17
CA ARG A 135 -7.72 5.92 23.69
C ARG A 135 -6.33 5.80 23.09
N LEU A 136 -5.44 6.71 23.43
CA LEU A 136 -4.08 6.66 22.92
C LEU A 136 -3.37 5.40 23.37
N ALA A 137 -3.56 4.97 24.63
CA ALA A 137 -3.02 3.71 25.14
C ALA A 137 -3.56 2.49 24.37
N TYR A 138 -4.82 2.52 23.94
CA TYR A 138 -5.40 1.48 23.09
C TYR A 138 -4.79 1.51 21.69
N LEU A 139 -4.78 2.66 21.03
CA LEU A 139 -4.31 2.81 19.65
C LEU A 139 -2.82 2.51 19.47
N ALA A 140 -2.01 2.80 20.49
CA ALA A 140 -0.56 2.56 20.47
C ALA A 140 -0.14 1.19 21.02
N ALA A 141 -1.09 0.39 21.53
CA ALA A 141 -0.75 -0.88 22.19
C ALA A 141 -0.42 -2.01 21.22
N ALA A 142 -1.06 -2.02 20.07
CA ALA A 142 -0.80 -2.95 18.97
C ALA A 142 -1.35 -2.34 17.67
N ALA A 143 -0.62 -2.48 16.60
CA ALA A 143 -0.99 -2.00 15.28
C ALA A 143 -0.37 -2.92 14.22
N THR A 144 -0.93 -2.95 13.04
CA THR A 144 -0.44 -3.70 11.88
C THR A 144 0.92 -3.16 11.42
N ASP A 145 1.68 -3.99 10.71
CA ASP A 145 2.78 -3.55 9.86
C ASP A 145 2.33 -3.35 8.40
N SER A 146 3.21 -2.78 7.57
CA SER A 146 2.88 -2.53 6.15
C SER A 146 2.71 -3.82 5.35
N ALA A 147 3.37 -4.93 5.72
CA ALA A 147 3.30 -6.20 4.99
C ALA A 147 1.91 -6.84 5.14
N SER A 148 1.44 -6.98 6.38
CA SER A 148 0.12 -7.55 6.67
C SER A 148 -1.01 -6.64 6.21
N ALA A 149 -0.87 -5.31 6.32
CA ALA A 149 -1.84 -4.37 5.78
C ALA A 149 -1.94 -4.45 4.25
N ALA A 150 -0.81 -4.50 3.55
CA ALA A 150 -0.77 -4.64 2.10
C ALA A 150 -1.31 -6.01 1.65
N THR A 151 -1.02 -7.07 2.38
CA THR A 151 -1.61 -8.39 2.14
C THR A 151 -3.14 -8.36 2.24
N ALA A 152 -3.70 -7.60 3.19
CA ALA A 152 -5.15 -7.51 3.33
C ALA A 152 -5.85 -6.94 2.10
N TRP A 153 -5.36 -5.86 1.50
CA TRP A 153 -5.98 -5.30 0.29
C TRP A 153 -5.52 -5.94 -1.02
N SER A 154 -4.41 -6.67 -1.02
CA SER A 154 -3.96 -7.38 -2.23
C SER A 154 -4.55 -8.78 -2.36
N THR A 155 -5.04 -9.38 -1.25
CA THR A 155 -5.54 -10.77 -1.24
C THR A 155 -6.95 -10.93 -0.66
N GLY A 156 -7.44 -9.95 0.11
CA GLY A 156 -8.70 -10.04 0.86
C GLY A 156 -8.59 -10.81 2.18
N PHE A 157 -7.39 -11.21 2.60
CA PHE A 157 -7.15 -11.97 3.83
C PHE A 157 -6.37 -11.16 4.86
N LYS A 158 -6.71 -11.36 6.14
CA LYS A 158 -5.86 -10.93 7.25
C LYS A 158 -4.74 -11.92 7.47
N THR A 159 -3.55 -11.42 7.79
CA THR A 159 -2.38 -12.25 8.08
C THR A 159 -1.58 -11.69 9.26
N ASP A 160 -0.50 -12.35 9.63
CA ASP A 160 0.40 -11.93 10.71
C ASP A 160 1.37 -10.82 10.23
N ASP A 161 1.90 -10.05 11.18
CA ASP A 161 2.98 -9.10 10.90
C ASP A 161 4.11 -9.75 10.09
N GLY A 162 4.61 -9.04 9.11
CA GLY A 162 5.73 -9.48 8.27
C GLY A 162 5.36 -10.34 7.06
N ASN A 163 4.13 -10.86 6.98
CA ASN A 163 3.71 -11.74 5.89
C ASN A 163 3.39 -10.97 4.60
N ILE A 164 3.96 -11.44 3.50
CA ILE A 164 3.75 -10.95 2.13
C ILE A 164 2.87 -11.93 1.38
N ALA A 165 1.61 -11.58 1.14
CA ALA A 165 0.62 -12.40 0.45
C ALA A 165 0.67 -13.89 0.92
N TRP A 166 0.66 -14.08 2.25
CA TRP A 166 0.79 -15.39 2.88
C TRP A 166 -0.26 -15.58 3.98
N LEU A 167 -0.78 -16.80 4.12
CA LEU A 167 -1.75 -17.15 5.16
C LEU A 167 -1.16 -17.00 6.56
N SER A 168 -1.99 -16.57 7.51
CA SER A 168 -1.63 -16.53 8.93
C SER A 168 -1.23 -17.90 9.47
N GLY A 169 -0.21 -17.91 10.35
CA GLY A 169 0.37 -19.11 10.94
C GLY A 169 1.37 -19.81 10.03
N ASP A 170 1.77 -19.21 8.94
CA ASP A 170 2.86 -19.59 8.04
C ASP A 170 2.83 -21.04 7.53
N PRO A 171 1.68 -21.58 7.07
CA PRO A 171 1.65 -22.91 6.50
C PRO A 171 2.54 -22.98 5.25
N ILE A 172 3.14 -24.16 4.98
CA ILE A 172 4.08 -24.37 3.86
C ILE A 172 3.45 -23.96 2.53
N ASP A 173 2.17 -24.27 2.32
CA ASP A 173 1.42 -23.93 1.10
C ASP A 173 0.52 -22.72 1.33
N GLY A 174 1.01 -21.72 2.07
CA GLY A 174 0.24 -20.55 2.50
C GLY A 174 0.23 -19.38 1.54
N ALA A 175 0.83 -19.48 0.36
CA ALA A 175 0.81 -18.40 -0.62
C ALA A 175 -0.63 -18.06 -1.05
N LEU A 176 -0.99 -16.76 -0.98
CA LEU A 176 -2.31 -16.24 -1.34
C LEU A 176 -2.26 -15.64 -2.72
N THR A 177 -3.18 -16.00 -3.60
CA THR A 177 -3.29 -15.37 -4.92
C THR A 177 -3.64 -13.89 -4.76
N THR A 178 -2.82 -13.01 -5.33
CA THR A 178 -3.02 -11.58 -5.24
C THR A 178 -4.05 -11.09 -6.25
N LEU A 179 -4.63 -9.91 -6.00
CA LEU A 179 -5.50 -9.22 -6.95
C LEU A 179 -4.80 -9.00 -8.30
N ALA A 180 -3.52 -8.62 -8.27
CA ALA A 180 -2.73 -8.42 -9.49
C ALA A 180 -2.59 -9.71 -10.31
N GLU A 181 -2.40 -10.87 -9.65
CA GLU A 181 -2.39 -12.18 -10.33
C GLU A 181 -3.75 -12.51 -10.95
N GLN A 182 -4.84 -12.31 -10.19
CA GLN A 182 -6.20 -12.58 -10.69
C GLN A 182 -6.56 -11.65 -11.86
N LEU A 183 -6.28 -10.36 -11.76
CA LEU A 183 -6.53 -9.39 -12.83
C LEU A 183 -5.75 -9.72 -14.10
N ARG A 184 -4.47 -10.11 -13.96
CA ARG A 184 -3.68 -10.56 -15.11
C ARG A 184 -4.24 -11.84 -15.73
N LEU A 185 -4.55 -12.83 -14.90
CA LEU A 185 -5.01 -14.14 -15.39
C LEU A 185 -6.40 -14.08 -16.05
N GLU A 186 -7.37 -13.41 -15.38
CA GLU A 186 -8.76 -13.43 -15.81
C GLU A 186 -9.11 -12.28 -16.78
N LYS A 187 -8.42 -11.14 -16.68
CA LYS A 187 -8.73 -9.93 -17.47
C LYS A 187 -7.64 -9.51 -18.43
N GLY A 188 -6.45 -10.09 -18.35
CA GLY A 188 -5.33 -9.69 -19.19
C GLY A 188 -4.70 -8.35 -18.79
N PHE A 189 -5.00 -7.80 -17.63
CA PHE A 189 -4.52 -6.48 -17.22
C PHE A 189 -2.99 -6.40 -17.16
N ALA A 190 -2.44 -5.30 -17.65
CA ALA A 190 -1.07 -4.90 -17.34
C ALA A 190 -0.93 -4.52 -15.87
N ILE A 191 0.17 -4.91 -15.23
CA ILE A 191 0.39 -4.70 -13.80
C ILE A 191 1.59 -3.76 -13.57
N GLY A 192 1.37 -2.76 -12.71
CA GLY A 192 2.42 -1.85 -12.26
C GLY A 192 2.54 -1.80 -10.73
N VAL A 193 3.78 -1.79 -10.25
CA VAL A 193 4.10 -1.50 -8.84
C VAL A 193 5.19 -0.44 -8.77
N VAL A 194 4.90 0.64 -8.05
CA VAL A 194 5.74 1.83 -7.96
C VAL A 194 5.81 2.29 -6.51
N SER A 195 7.03 2.51 -6.00
CA SER A 195 7.22 2.99 -4.64
C SER A 195 8.44 3.91 -4.52
N THR A 196 8.42 4.82 -3.55
CA THR A 196 9.59 5.61 -3.17
C THR A 196 10.55 4.85 -2.25
N VAL A 197 10.10 3.74 -1.63
CA VAL A 197 10.95 2.81 -0.90
C VAL A 197 11.46 1.70 -1.84
N PRO A 198 12.34 0.77 -1.39
CA PRO A 198 12.82 -0.31 -2.25
C PRO A 198 11.68 -1.12 -2.87
N PHE A 199 11.81 -1.44 -4.15
CA PHE A 199 10.77 -2.17 -4.90
C PHE A 199 10.43 -3.56 -4.34
N SER A 200 11.33 -4.15 -3.56
CA SER A 200 11.13 -5.41 -2.83
C SER A 200 10.72 -5.22 -1.36
N HIS A 201 10.40 -3.98 -0.93
CA HIS A 201 9.85 -3.69 0.38
C HIS A 201 8.39 -4.18 0.49
N ALA A 202 7.84 -4.17 1.70
CA ALA A 202 6.57 -4.81 2.05
C ALA A 202 5.40 -4.48 1.12
N THR A 203 5.09 -3.20 0.95
CA THR A 203 3.88 -2.76 0.24
C THR A 203 3.90 -3.11 -1.25
N PRO A 204 4.93 -2.78 -2.05
CA PRO A 204 4.99 -3.23 -3.44
C PRO A 204 5.07 -4.74 -3.57
N ALA A 205 5.79 -5.41 -2.65
CA ALA A 205 5.97 -6.86 -2.66
C ALA A 205 4.65 -7.63 -2.52
N ALA A 206 3.77 -7.22 -1.61
CA ALA A 206 2.52 -7.91 -1.32
C ALA A 206 1.53 -7.93 -2.50
N HIS A 207 1.74 -7.15 -3.54
CA HIS A 207 0.94 -7.20 -4.76
C HIS A 207 1.44 -8.22 -5.79
N VAL A 208 2.76 -8.54 -5.79
CA VAL A 208 3.43 -9.24 -6.90
C VAL A 208 4.47 -10.28 -6.44
N SER A 209 4.42 -10.68 -5.18
CA SER A 209 5.28 -11.74 -4.62
C SER A 209 4.68 -12.34 -3.35
N HIS A 210 5.29 -13.43 -2.87
CA HIS A 210 4.85 -14.22 -1.72
C HIS A 210 6.03 -14.55 -0.82
N ASN A 211 5.92 -14.23 0.47
CA ASN A 211 6.94 -14.59 1.44
C ASN A 211 6.38 -14.55 2.87
N VAL A 212 6.83 -15.44 3.74
CA VAL A 212 6.51 -15.42 5.17
C VAL A 212 7.29 -14.34 5.94
N ASP A 213 8.27 -13.70 5.29
CA ASP A 213 9.17 -12.74 5.92
C ASP A 213 9.45 -11.59 4.96
N ARG A 214 8.93 -10.39 5.30
CA ARG A 214 9.11 -9.17 4.54
C ARG A 214 10.57 -8.74 4.36
N ASP A 215 11.45 -9.17 5.25
CA ASP A 215 12.87 -8.83 5.22
C ASP A 215 13.68 -9.71 4.27
N ASN A 216 13.06 -10.72 3.68
CA ASN A 216 13.67 -11.58 2.68
C ASN A 216 13.75 -10.91 1.30
N TYR A 217 14.20 -9.65 1.27
CA TYR A 217 14.19 -8.76 0.11
C TYR A 217 14.75 -9.39 -1.17
N VAL A 218 15.82 -10.18 -1.08
CA VAL A 218 16.46 -10.75 -2.26
C VAL A 218 15.60 -11.85 -2.89
N ALA A 219 14.93 -12.67 -2.09
CA ALA A 219 14.00 -13.69 -2.60
C ALA A 219 12.74 -13.03 -3.19
N ILE A 220 12.19 -12.04 -2.51
CA ILE A 220 11.08 -11.21 -2.99
C ILE A 220 11.43 -10.57 -4.35
N ALA A 221 12.59 -9.90 -4.44
CA ALA A 221 13.06 -9.31 -5.69
C ALA A 221 13.20 -10.33 -6.82
N ALA A 222 13.71 -11.52 -6.52
CA ALA A 222 13.85 -12.60 -7.51
C ALA A 222 12.48 -13.09 -8.02
N GLU A 223 11.47 -13.18 -7.16
CA GLU A 223 10.11 -13.52 -7.54
C GLU A 223 9.48 -12.45 -8.43
N ILE A 224 9.57 -11.17 -8.03
CA ILE A 224 9.09 -10.03 -8.83
C ILE A 224 9.72 -10.03 -10.23
N LEU A 225 11.04 -10.17 -10.31
CA LEU A 225 11.80 -10.05 -11.56
C LEU A 225 11.69 -11.27 -12.48
N ARG A 226 11.58 -12.48 -11.92
CA ARG A 226 11.74 -13.72 -12.69
C ARG A 226 10.45 -14.52 -12.85
N ARG A 227 9.52 -14.41 -11.88
CA ARG A 227 8.26 -15.14 -11.88
C ARG A 227 7.11 -14.25 -12.32
N PHE A 228 6.81 -13.21 -11.54
CA PHE A 228 5.66 -12.37 -11.80
C PHE A 228 5.88 -11.44 -13.00
N GLN A 229 7.00 -10.75 -13.04
CA GLN A 229 7.38 -9.83 -14.12
C GLN A 229 6.31 -8.78 -14.43
N PRO A 230 6.05 -7.82 -13.54
CA PRO A 230 5.11 -6.72 -13.82
C PRO A 230 5.52 -5.93 -15.05
N GLU A 231 4.56 -5.29 -15.73
CA GLU A 231 4.83 -4.43 -16.88
C GLU A 231 5.58 -3.16 -16.48
N VAL A 232 5.36 -2.71 -15.23
CA VAL A 232 6.12 -1.60 -14.65
C VAL A 232 6.55 -1.95 -13.23
N VAL A 233 7.83 -1.80 -12.95
CA VAL A 233 8.41 -1.80 -11.61
C VAL A 233 9.28 -0.56 -11.47
N ILE A 234 8.97 0.32 -10.51
CA ILE A 234 9.81 1.49 -10.20
C ILE A 234 9.96 1.55 -8.67
N GLY A 235 11.18 1.65 -8.20
CA GLY A 235 11.41 1.78 -6.76
C GLY A 235 12.86 2.03 -6.37
N GLY A 236 13.07 2.13 -5.07
CA GLY A 236 14.38 2.25 -4.44
C GLY A 236 15.14 0.93 -4.40
N GLY A 237 16.19 0.90 -3.59
CA GLY A 237 17.00 -0.31 -3.37
C GLY A 237 18.22 -0.46 -4.27
N HIS A 238 18.64 0.62 -4.93
CA HIS A 238 19.79 0.58 -5.86
C HIS A 238 21.10 0.18 -5.16
N PRO A 239 21.76 -0.94 -5.54
CA PRO A 239 22.84 -1.56 -4.77
C PRO A 239 24.13 -0.74 -4.64
N LYS A 240 24.31 0.32 -5.44
CA LYS A 240 25.45 1.22 -5.32
C LYS A 240 25.25 2.35 -4.32
N TRP A 241 24.00 2.61 -3.94
CA TRP A 241 23.64 3.74 -3.09
C TRP A 241 23.17 3.33 -1.71
N THR A 242 22.61 2.10 -1.60
CA THR A 242 22.17 1.54 -0.31
C THR A 242 23.38 1.17 0.55
N GLY A 243 23.37 1.60 1.82
CA GLY A 243 24.48 1.35 2.74
C GLY A 243 24.41 0.00 3.46
N LYS A 244 23.23 -0.41 3.94
CA LYS A 244 23.07 -1.50 4.92
C LYS A 244 22.41 -2.76 4.36
N TYR A 245 21.36 -2.60 3.59
CA TYR A 245 20.52 -3.72 3.14
C TYR A 245 20.75 -4.06 1.67
N LYS A 246 20.53 -5.34 1.32
CA LYS A 246 20.52 -5.78 -0.08
C LYS A 246 19.09 -6.06 -0.49
N TYR A 247 18.58 -5.26 -1.40
CA TYR A 247 17.21 -5.37 -1.90
C TYR A 247 17.07 -6.21 -3.17
N LEU A 248 18.18 -6.56 -3.84
CA LEU A 248 18.24 -7.51 -4.95
C LEU A 248 19.61 -8.15 -5.02
N SER A 249 19.70 -9.30 -5.71
CA SER A 249 20.98 -9.98 -5.90
C SER A 249 21.90 -9.25 -6.87
N GLY A 250 23.22 -9.41 -6.71
CA GLY A 250 24.18 -8.87 -7.67
C GLY A 250 24.04 -9.47 -9.07
N ALA A 251 23.55 -10.69 -9.18
CA ALA A 251 23.28 -11.36 -10.44
C ALA A 251 22.08 -10.72 -11.16
N ASP A 252 20.99 -10.45 -10.45
CA ASP A 252 19.81 -9.79 -11.01
C ASP A 252 20.10 -8.35 -11.42
N TYR A 253 20.84 -7.59 -10.59
CA TYR A 253 21.29 -6.25 -10.97
C TYR A 253 22.16 -6.26 -12.21
N THR A 254 23.08 -7.22 -12.34
CA THR A 254 23.93 -7.35 -13.53
C THR A 254 23.11 -7.69 -14.77
N ALA A 255 22.15 -8.60 -14.67
CA ALA A 255 21.26 -8.98 -15.77
C ALA A 255 20.39 -7.78 -16.23
N LEU A 256 19.78 -7.05 -15.30
CA LEU A 256 19.01 -5.83 -15.62
C LEU A 256 19.88 -4.81 -16.39
N LYS A 257 21.11 -4.63 -15.94
CA LYS A 257 22.03 -3.65 -16.52
C LYS A 257 22.61 -4.06 -17.86
N THR A 258 22.81 -5.34 -18.10
CA THR A 258 23.47 -5.88 -19.32
C THR A 258 22.49 -5.87 -20.50
N ASP A 259 21.31 -6.40 -20.30
CA ASP A 259 20.32 -6.63 -21.36
C ASP A 259 18.86 -6.43 -20.92
N GLY A 260 18.62 -5.78 -19.78
CA GLY A 260 17.27 -5.60 -19.26
C GLY A 260 16.62 -6.91 -18.83
N LEU A 261 17.38 -7.83 -18.25
CA LEU A 261 16.93 -9.16 -17.85
C LEU A 261 16.44 -10.00 -19.05
N GLY A 262 17.35 -10.27 -20.01
CA GLY A 262 17.00 -11.02 -21.21
C GLY A 262 16.03 -10.25 -22.11
N GLU A 263 16.25 -8.95 -22.26
CA GLU A 263 15.44 -8.02 -23.07
C GLU A 263 13.99 -7.85 -22.61
N THR A 264 13.64 -8.31 -21.42
CA THR A 264 12.29 -8.17 -20.85
C THR A 264 11.97 -6.70 -20.53
N TYR A 265 12.94 -5.98 -19.93
CA TYR A 265 12.74 -4.62 -19.44
C TYR A 265 13.58 -3.60 -20.19
N VAL A 266 13.02 -2.42 -20.39
CA VAL A 266 13.81 -1.20 -20.58
C VAL A 266 14.22 -0.74 -19.18
N PHE A 267 15.53 -0.72 -18.91
CA PHE A 267 16.07 -0.45 -17.58
C PHE A 267 16.53 1.00 -17.44
N ALA A 268 16.03 1.69 -16.43
CA ALA A 268 16.52 2.99 -15.98
C ALA A 268 17.06 2.88 -14.55
N GLU A 269 18.17 3.54 -14.27
CA GLU A 269 18.78 3.49 -12.93
C GLU A 269 19.26 4.88 -12.48
N ARG A 270 19.38 5.07 -11.16
CA ARG A 270 20.08 6.22 -10.58
C ARG A 270 21.50 6.32 -11.10
N ARG A 271 21.89 7.50 -11.55
CA ARG A 271 23.26 7.83 -11.99
C ARG A 271 23.70 9.16 -11.41
N GLN A 272 24.93 9.21 -10.92
CA GLN A 272 25.50 10.43 -10.34
C GLN A 272 25.43 11.59 -11.32
N GLY A 273 24.90 12.72 -10.88
CA GLY A 273 24.78 13.96 -11.66
C GLY A 273 23.76 13.94 -12.78
N ALA A 274 23.04 12.82 -12.99
CA ALA A 274 22.03 12.71 -14.03
C ALA A 274 20.67 13.26 -13.57
N ASP A 275 19.82 13.60 -14.55
CA ASP A 275 18.42 13.91 -14.35
C ASP A 275 17.61 12.59 -14.42
N ALA A 276 17.21 12.08 -13.25
CA ALA A 276 16.53 10.81 -13.13
C ALA A 276 15.12 10.84 -13.73
N ALA A 277 14.39 11.94 -13.55
CA ALA A 277 13.05 12.09 -14.12
C ALA A 277 13.10 12.03 -15.66
N ALA A 278 14.00 12.78 -16.28
CA ALA A 278 14.18 12.76 -17.73
C ALA A 278 14.61 11.37 -18.24
N ALA A 279 15.52 10.69 -17.54
CA ALA A 279 15.98 9.35 -17.89
C ALA A 279 14.86 8.31 -17.79
N LEU A 280 14.05 8.35 -16.71
CA LEU A 280 12.93 7.45 -16.49
C LEU A 280 11.83 7.65 -17.54
N LEU A 281 11.46 8.89 -17.83
CA LEU A 281 10.44 9.20 -18.86
C LEU A 281 10.90 8.77 -20.27
N ALA A 282 12.18 8.94 -20.60
CA ALA A 282 12.75 8.46 -21.86
C ALA A 282 12.71 6.92 -21.95
N ALA A 283 13.04 6.23 -20.86
CA ALA A 283 12.93 4.77 -20.78
C ALA A 283 11.48 4.28 -20.91
N ALA A 284 10.53 4.95 -20.26
CA ALA A 284 9.10 4.67 -20.39
C ALA A 284 8.61 4.84 -21.83
N GLY A 285 8.99 5.93 -22.49
CA GLY A 285 8.67 6.14 -23.91
C GLY A 285 9.28 5.07 -24.83
N THR A 286 10.46 4.55 -24.51
CA THR A 286 11.11 3.46 -25.23
C THR A 286 10.36 2.14 -24.98
N ALA A 287 10.03 1.82 -23.74
CA ALA A 287 9.26 0.64 -23.35
C ALA A 287 7.91 0.60 -24.06
N ALA A 288 7.15 1.70 -24.00
CA ALA A 288 5.85 1.83 -24.64
C ALA A 288 5.89 1.64 -26.17
N LYS A 289 6.95 2.12 -26.84
CA LYS A 289 7.11 1.96 -28.30
C LYS A 289 7.57 0.57 -28.71
N SER A 290 8.38 -0.10 -27.88
CA SER A 290 8.94 -1.42 -28.20
C SER A 290 8.08 -2.58 -27.70
N GLY A 291 7.02 -2.33 -26.93
CA GLY A 291 6.23 -3.37 -26.28
C GLY A 291 6.99 -4.09 -25.15
N LYS A 292 8.09 -3.50 -24.65
CA LYS A 292 8.84 -4.02 -23.51
C LYS A 292 8.29 -3.44 -22.21
N LYS A 293 8.63 -4.10 -21.11
CA LYS A 293 8.33 -3.67 -19.74
C LYS A 293 9.31 -2.58 -19.28
N LEU A 294 8.97 -1.87 -18.22
CA LEU A 294 9.80 -0.81 -17.64
C LEU A 294 10.30 -1.22 -16.25
N PHE A 295 11.61 -1.11 -16.02
CA PHE A 295 12.19 -1.25 -14.69
C PHE A 295 13.01 -0.01 -14.32
N GLY A 296 12.57 0.73 -13.29
CA GLY A 296 13.25 1.90 -12.74
C GLY A 296 13.86 1.60 -11.37
N LEU A 297 15.19 1.69 -11.23
CA LEU A 297 15.91 1.38 -10.00
C LEU A 297 16.65 2.62 -9.48
N PHE A 298 16.15 3.17 -8.38
CA PHE A 298 16.64 4.40 -7.78
C PHE A 298 16.94 4.21 -6.28
N GLY A 299 16.97 5.27 -5.51
CA GLY A 299 17.14 5.25 -4.05
C GLY A 299 18.48 5.79 -3.58
N GLY A 300 18.54 6.14 -2.30
CA GLY A 300 19.69 6.69 -1.57
C GLY A 300 20.27 5.74 -0.53
N ALA A 301 20.85 6.31 0.52
CA ALA A 301 21.60 5.56 1.54
C ALA A 301 20.74 4.54 2.31
N ASP A 302 19.49 4.88 2.58
CA ASP A 302 18.53 3.99 3.26
C ASP A 302 17.79 3.04 2.31
N GLY A 303 18.06 3.15 1.00
CA GLY A 303 17.36 2.43 -0.04
C GLY A 303 16.22 3.24 -0.68
N ASN A 304 15.65 4.19 0.04
CA ASN A 304 14.52 5.02 -0.38
C ASN A 304 14.97 6.16 -1.32
N PHE A 305 14.04 6.76 -2.03
CA PHE A 305 14.28 8.05 -2.69
C PHE A 305 14.56 9.12 -1.63
N GLU A 306 15.42 10.08 -1.93
CA GLU A 306 15.59 11.21 -1.01
C GLU A 306 14.32 12.08 -1.01
N SER A 307 13.73 12.26 0.18
CA SER A 307 12.47 12.97 0.35
C SER A 307 12.58 14.46 -0.04
N PRO A 308 11.57 15.02 -0.71
CA PRO A 308 11.54 16.46 -1.01
C PRO A 308 11.60 17.32 0.25
N VAL A 309 12.19 18.49 0.13
CA VAL A 309 12.49 19.38 1.26
C VAL A 309 11.60 20.63 1.22
N PRO A 310 10.71 20.81 2.21
CA PRO A 310 9.94 22.03 2.34
C PRO A 310 10.81 23.18 2.84
N VAL A 311 10.50 24.39 2.38
CA VAL A 311 11.16 25.63 2.78
C VAL A 311 10.31 26.36 3.81
N ASP A 312 10.92 26.78 4.92
CA ASP A 312 10.25 27.63 5.92
C ASP A 312 10.16 29.06 5.36
N LYS A 313 8.98 29.37 4.78
CA LYS A 313 8.73 30.63 4.07
C LYS A 313 7.30 31.07 4.26
N PRO A 314 7.00 31.81 5.34
CA PRO A 314 5.66 32.23 5.68
C PRO A 314 4.91 32.90 4.52
N GLY A 315 3.70 32.45 4.24
CA GLY A 315 2.84 32.95 3.17
C GLY A 315 3.20 32.50 1.74
N ALA A 316 4.30 31.74 1.55
CA ALA A 316 4.75 31.30 0.23
C ALA A 316 5.32 29.87 0.28
N PRO A 317 4.45 28.84 0.36
CA PRO A 317 4.89 27.45 0.51
C PRO A 317 5.72 27.02 -0.69
N GLU A 318 6.83 26.36 -0.41
CA GLU A 318 7.77 25.90 -1.43
C GLU A 318 8.33 24.54 -1.00
N VAL A 319 8.33 23.56 -1.91
CA VAL A 319 8.95 22.24 -1.69
C VAL A 319 9.85 21.92 -2.87
N ASN A 320 11.09 21.57 -2.57
CA ASN A 320 12.11 21.31 -3.57
C ASN A 320 12.54 19.84 -3.57
N PRO A 321 12.84 19.23 -4.74
CA PRO A 321 13.49 17.92 -4.77
C PRO A 321 14.82 17.98 -4.00
N ALA A 322 15.10 16.96 -3.18
CA ALA A 322 16.37 16.86 -2.47
C ALA A 322 17.55 16.62 -3.42
N THR A 323 17.29 15.92 -4.51
CA THR A 323 18.27 15.64 -5.56
C THR A 323 17.59 15.53 -6.93
N ARG A 324 18.37 15.67 -8.01
CA ARG A 324 17.92 15.35 -9.37
C ARG A 324 18.19 13.89 -9.75
N GLU A 325 18.93 13.17 -8.92
CA GLU A 325 19.36 11.80 -9.20
C GLU A 325 18.30 10.75 -8.85
N ASN A 326 17.24 11.12 -8.10
CA ASN A 326 16.00 10.37 -7.94
C ASN A 326 14.84 11.12 -8.61
N PRO A 327 13.89 10.40 -9.22
CA PRO A 327 12.64 11.01 -9.67
C PRO A 327 11.75 11.36 -8.48
N LEU A 328 10.79 12.25 -8.65
CA LEU A 328 9.65 12.41 -7.76
C LEU A 328 8.61 11.33 -8.06
N LEU A 329 7.72 11.05 -7.13
CA LEU A 329 6.65 10.06 -7.34
C LEU A 329 5.75 10.44 -8.53
N LYS A 330 5.49 11.73 -8.76
CA LYS A 330 4.74 12.22 -9.94
C LYS A 330 5.42 11.84 -11.28
N ASP A 331 6.75 11.82 -11.32
CA ASP A 331 7.50 11.42 -12.53
C ASP A 331 7.38 9.92 -12.74
N CYS A 332 7.37 9.15 -11.65
CA CYS A 332 7.12 7.71 -11.67
C CYS A 332 5.70 7.41 -12.13
N VAL A 333 4.69 8.16 -11.68
CA VAL A 333 3.29 8.06 -12.16
C VAL A 333 3.23 8.29 -13.66
N SER A 334 3.84 9.36 -14.15
CA SER A 334 3.86 9.68 -15.60
C SER A 334 4.52 8.58 -16.42
N ALA A 335 5.65 8.04 -15.94
CA ALA A 335 6.36 6.94 -16.60
C ALA A 335 5.54 5.65 -16.60
N ALA A 336 4.95 5.27 -15.47
CA ALA A 336 4.14 4.07 -15.33
C ALA A 336 2.90 4.12 -16.23
N LEU A 337 2.13 5.21 -16.18
CA LEU A 337 0.93 5.37 -16.99
C LEU A 337 1.25 5.43 -18.50
N THR A 338 2.42 5.95 -18.90
CA THR A 338 2.88 5.92 -20.30
C THR A 338 3.03 4.49 -20.84
N VAL A 339 3.46 3.55 -20.00
CA VAL A 339 3.61 2.13 -20.40
C VAL A 339 2.29 1.39 -20.27
N LEU A 340 1.63 1.48 -19.12
CA LEU A 340 0.43 0.69 -18.79
C LEU A 340 -0.78 1.04 -19.66
N SER A 341 -0.95 2.31 -20.02
CA SER A 341 -2.06 2.77 -20.89
C SER A 341 -2.00 2.21 -22.31
N ARG A 342 -0.95 1.49 -22.68
CA ARG A 342 -0.84 0.82 -24.00
C ARG A 342 -1.53 -0.53 -24.03
N ASP A 343 -1.85 -1.09 -22.88
CA ASP A 343 -2.55 -2.37 -22.81
C ASP A 343 -4.03 -2.20 -23.17
N PRO A 344 -4.54 -2.90 -24.19
CA PRO A 344 -5.92 -2.74 -24.63
C PRO A 344 -6.93 -3.32 -23.64
N GLU A 345 -6.54 -4.27 -22.79
CA GLU A 345 -7.43 -4.88 -21.80
C GLU A 345 -7.60 -4.00 -20.56
N GLY A 346 -6.60 -3.18 -20.25
CA GLY A 346 -6.58 -2.29 -19.10
C GLY A 346 -5.40 -2.54 -18.18
N PHE A 347 -5.42 -1.90 -17.01
CA PHE A 347 -4.31 -2.04 -16.06
C PHE A 347 -4.73 -1.91 -14.60
N PHE A 348 -3.91 -2.53 -13.74
CA PHE A 348 -3.84 -2.26 -12.31
C PHE A 348 -2.48 -1.65 -12.00
N VAL A 349 -2.47 -0.56 -11.24
CA VAL A 349 -1.21 0.01 -10.74
C VAL A 349 -1.33 0.47 -9.30
N MET A 350 -0.34 0.09 -8.49
CA MET A 350 -0.15 0.59 -7.14
C MET A 350 0.99 1.62 -7.14
N PHE A 351 0.74 2.77 -6.52
CA PHE A 351 1.70 3.83 -6.25
C PHE A 351 1.83 4.04 -4.75
N GLU A 352 3.03 4.03 -4.23
CA GLU A 352 3.30 4.24 -2.82
C GLU A 352 4.25 5.41 -2.58
N GLN A 353 3.87 6.28 -1.66
CA GLN A 353 4.78 7.17 -0.96
C GLN A 353 5.13 6.56 0.40
N GLY A 354 6.21 5.78 0.45
CA GLY A 354 6.59 5.02 1.64
C GLY A 354 7.30 5.85 2.71
N ASP A 355 7.85 7.01 2.33
CA ASP A 355 8.64 7.83 3.26
C ASP A 355 7.81 8.70 4.21
N ILE A 356 6.48 8.71 4.08
CA ILE A 356 5.60 9.32 5.10
C ILE A 356 5.78 8.56 6.42
N ASP A 357 5.78 7.23 6.36
CA ASP A 357 6.04 6.36 7.50
C ASP A 357 7.42 6.60 8.11
N TRP A 358 8.47 6.59 7.29
CA TRP A 358 9.85 6.79 7.74
C TRP A 358 10.07 8.18 8.36
N ALA A 359 9.40 9.22 7.87
CA ALA A 359 9.41 10.53 8.48
C ALA A 359 8.80 10.50 9.88
N ASN A 360 7.72 9.76 10.07
CA ASN A 360 7.00 9.69 11.34
C ASN A 360 7.66 8.75 12.35
N HIS A 361 8.39 7.74 11.94
CA HIS A 361 9.24 6.95 12.85
C HIS A 361 10.30 7.78 13.54
N THR A 362 10.77 8.85 12.90
CA THR A 362 11.74 9.79 13.47
C THR A 362 11.10 11.09 13.96
N ASN A 363 9.76 11.20 13.90
CA ASN A 363 9.03 12.41 14.24
C ASN A 363 9.52 13.64 13.44
N ASP A 364 9.91 13.45 12.18
CA ASP A 364 10.44 14.49 11.29
C ASP A 364 9.34 15.19 10.52
N PHE A 365 8.80 16.27 11.08
CA PHE A 365 7.72 17.04 10.48
C PHE A 365 8.12 17.65 9.13
N ARG A 366 9.38 18.07 8.95
CA ARG A 366 9.82 18.64 7.67
C ARG A 366 9.82 17.59 6.58
N ARG A 367 10.36 16.41 6.87
CA ARG A 367 10.32 15.27 5.94
C ARG A 367 8.87 14.85 5.65
N LEU A 368 8.01 14.80 6.67
CA LEU A 368 6.57 14.53 6.50
C LEU A 368 5.91 15.49 5.50
N ILE A 369 6.13 16.81 5.63
CA ILE A 369 5.54 17.79 4.70
C ILE A 369 6.03 17.55 3.26
N GLY A 370 7.31 17.26 3.08
CA GLY A 370 7.89 16.98 1.77
C GLY A 370 7.30 15.73 1.11
N THR A 371 7.17 14.64 1.86
CA THR A 371 6.63 13.37 1.37
C THR A 371 5.13 13.44 1.10
N MET A 372 4.37 14.14 1.94
CA MET A 372 2.94 14.39 1.70
C MET A 372 2.69 15.28 0.46
N TRP A 373 3.57 16.27 0.21
CA TRP A 373 3.53 17.04 -1.03
C TRP A 373 3.78 16.15 -2.24
N ASP A 374 4.78 15.26 -2.18
CA ASP A 374 5.11 14.35 -3.28
C ASP A 374 3.96 13.40 -3.62
N LEU A 375 3.30 12.83 -2.58
CA LEU A 375 2.06 12.05 -2.77
C LEU A 375 0.96 12.87 -3.44
N ASN A 376 0.72 14.09 -2.96
CA ASN A 376 -0.31 14.97 -3.51
C ASN A 376 -0.05 15.30 -4.99
N GLU A 377 1.19 15.63 -5.35
CA GLU A 377 1.55 15.91 -6.75
C GLU A 377 1.46 14.64 -7.63
N ALA A 378 1.74 13.48 -7.09
CA ALA A 378 1.56 12.20 -7.77
C ALA A 378 0.08 11.92 -8.07
N VAL A 379 -0.81 12.11 -7.07
CA VAL A 379 -2.27 11.97 -7.26
C VAL A 379 -2.78 12.98 -8.31
N ARG A 380 -2.36 14.25 -8.22
CA ARG A 380 -2.71 15.28 -9.23
C ARG A 380 -2.28 14.87 -10.63
N THR A 381 -1.11 14.25 -10.76
CA THR A 381 -0.58 13.78 -12.04
C THR A 381 -1.46 12.66 -12.61
N ALA A 382 -1.92 11.73 -11.78
CA ALA A 382 -2.84 10.67 -12.21
C ALA A 382 -4.22 11.23 -12.60
N VAL A 383 -4.77 12.15 -11.82
CA VAL A 383 -6.04 12.85 -12.16
C VAL A 383 -5.91 13.56 -13.50
N ALA A 384 -4.86 14.37 -13.68
CA ALA A 384 -4.61 15.06 -14.94
C ALA A 384 -4.39 14.12 -16.13
N PHE A 385 -3.85 12.92 -15.90
CA PHE A 385 -3.72 11.90 -16.92
C PHE A 385 -5.08 11.38 -17.39
N ILE A 386 -6.00 11.09 -16.48
CA ILE A 386 -7.35 10.58 -16.79
C ILE A 386 -8.21 11.67 -17.45
N GLU A 387 -8.02 12.94 -17.05
CA GLU A 387 -8.78 14.08 -17.57
C GLU A 387 -8.25 14.63 -18.91
N ARG A 388 -7.21 14.03 -19.48
CA ARG A 388 -6.71 14.44 -20.80
C ARG A 388 -7.76 14.26 -21.88
N PRO A 389 -7.96 15.26 -22.74
CA PRO A 389 -8.87 15.10 -23.86
C PRO A 389 -8.27 14.19 -24.93
N GLY A 390 -9.10 13.33 -25.51
CA GLY A 390 -8.79 12.61 -26.75
C GLY A 390 -8.13 11.24 -26.57
N ASP A 391 -8.13 10.67 -25.36
CA ASP A 391 -7.83 9.26 -25.14
C ASP A 391 -9.07 8.49 -24.63
N ASP A 392 -8.96 7.17 -24.54
CA ASP A 392 -10.07 6.28 -24.18
C ASP A 392 -10.12 5.99 -22.67
N ILE A 393 -9.19 6.56 -21.86
CA ILE A 393 -9.13 6.37 -20.42
C ILE A 393 -9.88 7.52 -19.73
N THR A 394 -10.98 7.19 -19.09
CA THR A 394 -11.90 8.17 -18.49
C THR A 394 -12.37 7.73 -17.10
N TRP A 395 -13.01 8.63 -16.38
CA TRP A 395 -13.63 8.29 -15.09
C TRP A 395 -14.74 7.24 -15.17
N SER A 396 -15.30 6.97 -16.35
CA SER A 396 -16.33 5.94 -16.55
C SER A 396 -15.80 4.51 -16.52
N ASP A 397 -14.50 4.33 -16.76
CA ASP A 397 -13.81 3.03 -16.79
C ASP A 397 -12.59 2.95 -15.88
N THR A 398 -12.41 3.94 -15.01
CA THR A 398 -11.31 4.04 -14.05
C THR A 398 -11.84 4.16 -12.63
N LEU A 399 -11.22 3.42 -11.70
CA LEU A 399 -11.34 3.60 -10.26
C LEU A 399 -9.99 4.05 -9.70
N LEU A 400 -9.95 5.22 -9.07
CA LEU A 400 -8.78 5.72 -8.35
C LEU A 400 -9.09 5.77 -6.87
N ILE A 401 -8.23 5.13 -6.07
CA ILE A 401 -8.31 5.07 -4.61
C ILE A 401 -7.02 5.65 -4.01
N VAL A 402 -7.14 6.44 -2.95
CA VAL A 402 -6.03 6.89 -2.10
C VAL A 402 -6.33 6.47 -0.66
N THR A 403 -5.39 5.78 -0.01
CA THR A 403 -5.53 5.37 1.40
C THR A 403 -4.17 5.24 2.09
N ALA A 404 -4.15 4.73 3.31
CA ALA A 404 -2.96 4.37 4.07
C ALA A 404 -3.06 2.95 4.59
N ASP A 405 -1.93 2.37 4.94
CA ASP A 405 -1.80 1.03 5.50
C ASP A 405 -2.02 1.00 7.01
N HIS A 406 -1.56 2.03 7.73
CA HIS A 406 -1.75 2.26 9.16
C HIS A 406 -1.55 3.74 9.52
N GLY A 407 -1.82 4.10 10.77
CA GLY A 407 -1.35 5.34 11.35
C GLY A 407 0.06 5.20 11.89
N ASN A 408 0.79 6.31 12.06
CA ASN A 408 2.12 6.32 12.67
C ASN A 408 2.28 7.45 13.67
N SER A 409 3.11 7.21 14.70
CA SER A 409 3.60 8.16 15.71
C SER A 409 2.55 8.82 16.61
N GLY A 410 1.26 8.69 16.30
CA GLY A 410 0.18 9.36 17.03
C GLY A 410 0.37 10.88 17.08
N MET A 411 0.78 11.48 15.95
CA MET A 411 0.98 12.93 15.81
C MET A 411 -0.29 13.72 16.14
N ARG A 412 -0.14 14.86 16.81
CA ARG A 412 -1.21 15.82 17.10
C ARG A 412 -0.76 17.22 16.72
N LEU A 413 -1.68 17.99 16.15
CA LEU A 413 -1.45 19.39 15.81
C LEU A 413 -1.96 20.27 16.95
N GLY A 414 -1.10 21.13 17.48
CA GLY A 414 -1.41 22.19 18.43
C GLY A 414 -1.97 23.42 17.74
N GLU A 415 -1.42 24.61 18.03
CA GLU A 415 -1.83 25.84 17.34
C GLU A 415 -1.53 25.73 15.84
N PRO A 416 -2.43 26.23 14.97
CA PRO A 416 -2.24 26.17 13.54
C PRO A 416 -0.99 26.93 13.11
N LEU A 417 -0.14 26.27 12.31
CA LEU A 417 0.90 26.92 11.53
C LEU A 417 0.26 27.57 10.30
N GLY A 418 0.80 28.69 9.87
CA GLY A 418 0.36 29.39 8.66
C GLY A 418 0.84 28.69 7.38
N VAL A 419 0.40 29.24 6.24
CA VAL A 419 0.88 28.78 4.92
C VAL A 419 2.39 28.99 4.82
N GLY A 420 3.12 27.95 4.46
CA GLY A 420 4.59 27.99 4.33
C GLY A 420 5.36 28.01 5.64
N ASP A 421 4.67 27.97 6.79
CA ASP A 421 5.32 27.94 8.12
C ASP A 421 5.71 26.50 8.50
N LEU A 422 6.91 26.33 9.03
CA LEU A 422 7.36 25.09 9.63
C LEU A 422 7.63 25.29 11.13
N PRO A 423 7.33 24.31 11.99
CA PRO A 423 7.62 24.40 13.41
C PRO A 423 9.13 24.38 13.66
N LEU A 424 9.56 24.96 14.79
CA LEU A 424 10.91 24.79 15.29
C LEU A 424 11.15 23.31 15.63
N GLN A 425 11.96 22.65 14.79
CA GLN A 425 12.30 21.23 14.91
C GLN A 425 13.72 21.08 15.47
N VAL A 426 13.86 20.38 16.59
CA VAL A 426 15.14 20.19 17.30
C VAL A 426 15.40 18.70 17.47
N LYS A 427 16.63 18.24 17.22
CA LYS A 427 16.99 16.85 17.52
C LYS A 427 16.85 16.58 19.02
N ALA A 428 16.22 15.46 19.38
CA ALA A 428 16.08 15.06 20.76
C ALA A 428 17.46 14.78 21.38
N ALA A 429 17.71 15.33 22.57
CA ALA A 429 18.99 15.14 23.28
C ALA A 429 19.22 13.69 23.72
N VAL A 430 18.14 12.95 23.98
CA VAL A 430 18.11 11.52 24.25
C VAL A 430 17.04 10.95 23.34
N SER A 431 17.42 10.12 22.39
CA SER A 431 16.43 9.42 21.59
C SER A 431 15.62 8.49 22.49
N PRO A 432 14.29 8.59 22.53
CA PRO A 432 13.45 7.58 23.18
C PRO A 432 13.48 6.24 22.44
N CYS A 433 14.46 6.05 21.60
CA CYS A 433 14.56 5.01 20.60
C CYS A 433 14.63 3.61 21.22
N LEU A 434 13.56 2.87 21.11
CA LEU A 434 13.54 1.41 21.20
C LEU A 434 13.65 0.76 19.81
N SER A 435 13.74 1.56 18.74
CA SER A 435 13.80 1.11 17.35
C SER A 435 15.12 1.50 16.68
N VAL A 436 15.39 0.95 15.49
CA VAL A 436 16.55 1.24 14.65
C VAL A 436 16.62 2.69 14.13
N TYR A 437 15.58 3.50 14.36
CA TYR A 437 15.44 4.89 13.92
C TYR A 437 15.77 5.84 15.07
N CYS A 438 17.06 6.17 15.26
CA CYS A 438 17.53 6.78 16.50
C CYS A 438 17.65 8.31 16.52
N ASP A 439 17.25 9.02 15.49
CA ASP A 439 17.29 10.49 15.42
C ASP A 439 15.88 11.09 15.50
N ALA A 440 15.21 10.98 16.65
CA ALA A 440 13.90 11.58 16.82
C ALA A 440 13.98 13.10 17.01
N TYR A 441 12.95 13.80 16.52
CA TYR A 441 12.81 15.25 16.70
C TYR A 441 11.77 15.59 17.77
N VAL A 442 11.93 16.77 18.37
CA VAL A 442 11.00 17.37 19.33
C VAL A 442 10.67 18.81 18.92
N TYR A 443 9.53 19.28 19.39
CA TYR A 443 8.93 20.57 19.01
C TYR A 443 8.69 21.42 20.27
N PRO A 444 9.68 22.24 20.69
CA PRO A 444 9.62 22.97 21.97
C PRO A 444 8.46 23.96 22.08
N GLU A 445 7.96 24.46 20.94
CA GLU A 445 6.84 25.41 20.90
C GLU A 445 5.46 24.74 21.04
N GLY A 446 5.40 23.40 21.02
CA GLY A 446 4.15 22.66 21.19
C GLY A 446 3.18 22.73 20.00
N ASN A 447 3.60 23.25 18.85
CA ASN A 447 2.79 23.33 17.64
C ASN A 447 2.47 21.95 17.09
N VAL A 448 3.38 20.99 17.32
CA VAL A 448 3.24 19.59 16.96
C VAL A 448 3.68 18.74 18.13
N THR A 449 2.98 17.65 18.38
CA THR A 449 3.37 16.64 19.37
C THR A 449 3.27 15.26 18.77
N TYR A 450 4.14 14.38 19.22
CA TYR A 450 4.16 12.97 18.83
C TYR A 450 4.05 12.10 20.07
N ALA A 451 3.24 11.06 20.01
CA ALA A 451 3.07 10.13 21.13
C ALA A 451 4.18 9.07 21.18
N SER A 452 4.70 8.71 20.00
CA SER A 452 5.75 7.68 19.86
C SER A 452 6.48 7.88 18.52
N GLY A 453 7.29 6.91 18.12
CA GLY A 453 7.81 6.73 16.76
C GLY A 453 7.38 5.37 16.21
N ASN A 454 6.20 4.85 16.60
CA ASN A 454 5.70 3.54 16.20
C ASN A 454 4.34 3.65 15.55
N HIS A 455 3.95 2.60 14.83
CA HIS A 455 2.61 2.48 14.24
C HIS A 455 1.51 2.60 15.29
N THR A 456 0.35 3.04 14.86
CA THR A 456 -0.86 3.12 15.67
C THR A 456 -2.03 2.46 14.96
N ASN A 457 -2.89 1.81 15.73
CA ASN A 457 -4.15 1.24 15.25
C ASN A 457 -5.24 2.33 15.13
N GLU A 458 -4.84 3.54 14.72
CA GLU A 458 -5.76 4.64 14.41
C GLU A 458 -6.44 4.37 13.08
N LEU A 459 -7.72 4.72 12.95
CA LEU A 459 -8.38 4.66 11.65
C LEU A 459 -7.65 5.55 10.65
N VAL A 460 -7.48 5.05 9.44
CA VAL A 460 -6.97 5.83 8.32
C VAL A 460 -8.12 6.23 7.40
N ARG A 461 -7.89 7.18 6.50
CA ARG A 461 -8.89 7.61 5.51
C ARG A 461 -8.73 6.86 4.21
N LEU A 462 -9.86 6.62 3.54
CA LEU A 462 -9.91 6.22 2.15
C LEU A 462 -10.66 7.29 1.36
N TYR A 463 -10.10 7.68 0.25
CA TYR A 463 -10.66 8.60 -0.73
C TYR A 463 -10.76 7.90 -2.07
N ALA A 464 -11.90 8.00 -2.76
CA ALA A 464 -12.04 7.38 -4.07
C ALA A 464 -12.84 8.24 -5.05
N VAL A 465 -12.49 8.12 -6.33
CA VAL A 465 -13.14 8.80 -7.46
C VAL A 465 -13.20 7.88 -8.67
N GLY A 466 -14.15 8.13 -9.55
CA GLY A 466 -14.36 7.38 -10.78
C GLY A 466 -15.51 6.39 -10.70
N SER A 467 -15.40 5.27 -11.39
CA SER A 467 -16.45 4.26 -11.49
C SER A 467 -16.36 3.24 -10.33
N GLY A 468 -17.47 2.60 -9.98
CA GLY A 468 -17.53 1.55 -8.97
C GLY A 468 -17.66 2.04 -7.51
N LEU A 469 -17.84 3.33 -7.25
CA LEU A 469 -17.92 3.88 -5.88
C LEU A 469 -19.05 3.27 -5.03
N SER A 470 -20.19 2.92 -5.64
CA SER A 470 -21.31 2.28 -4.95
C SER A 470 -20.98 0.88 -4.42
N LEU A 471 -19.93 0.25 -4.93
CA LEU A 471 -19.47 -1.06 -4.44
C LEU A 471 -18.93 -1.02 -3.02
N PHE A 472 -18.60 0.18 -2.49
CA PHE A 472 -18.23 0.34 -1.09
C PHE A 472 -19.44 0.34 -0.14
N GLU A 473 -20.65 0.63 -0.61
CA GLU A 473 -21.83 0.79 0.25
C GLU A 473 -22.14 -0.44 1.12
N PRO A 474 -22.09 -1.70 0.61
CA PRO A 474 -22.37 -2.88 1.43
C PRO A 474 -21.39 -3.10 2.58
N TYR A 475 -20.17 -2.57 2.46
CA TYR A 475 -19.11 -2.76 3.45
C TYR A 475 -19.15 -1.73 4.58
N GLN A 476 -19.85 -0.58 4.38
CA GLN A 476 -19.92 0.46 5.40
C GLN A 476 -20.64 -0.05 6.66
N GLY A 477 -19.92 -0.09 7.78
CA GLY A 477 -20.44 -0.59 9.04
C GLY A 477 -20.68 -2.10 9.11
N MET A 478 -20.32 -2.86 8.07
CA MET A 478 -20.54 -4.32 8.04
C MET A 478 -19.90 -5.01 9.26
N TRP A 479 -18.65 -4.70 9.56
CA TRP A 479 -17.92 -5.22 10.72
C TRP A 479 -18.07 -4.33 11.97
N TYR A 480 -18.51 -3.09 11.81
CA TYR A 480 -18.62 -2.06 12.84
C TYR A 480 -20.01 -1.39 12.80
N PRO A 481 -21.09 -2.10 13.24
CA PRO A 481 -22.47 -1.64 13.11
C PRO A 481 -22.68 -0.23 13.70
N GLY A 482 -23.47 0.59 13.00
CA GLY A 482 -23.75 1.97 13.40
C GLY A 482 -22.64 2.98 13.05
N THR A 483 -21.62 2.56 12.28
CA THR A 483 -20.53 3.41 11.77
C THR A 483 -20.48 3.38 10.25
N ARG A 484 -19.53 4.16 9.67
CA ARG A 484 -19.14 4.06 8.26
C ARG A 484 -17.76 3.43 8.07
N ILE A 485 -17.22 2.79 9.11
CA ILE A 485 -15.92 2.15 9.06
C ILE A 485 -16.01 0.91 8.17
N ILE A 486 -15.05 0.81 7.24
CA ILE A 486 -14.79 -0.42 6.48
C ILE A 486 -13.51 -1.08 7.00
N ASP A 487 -13.30 -2.32 6.65
CA ASP A 487 -12.02 -3.01 6.88
C ASP A 487 -11.13 -2.93 5.62
N ASN A 488 -9.81 -2.98 5.78
CA ASN A 488 -8.90 -2.89 4.64
C ASN A 488 -9.03 -4.09 3.68
N THR A 489 -9.50 -5.27 4.13
CA THR A 489 -9.83 -6.39 3.24
C THR A 489 -10.99 -6.09 2.29
N HIS A 490 -11.91 -5.20 2.69
CA HIS A 490 -13.02 -4.79 1.83
C HIS A 490 -12.56 -4.04 0.57
N ILE A 491 -11.38 -3.40 0.61
CA ILE A 491 -10.79 -2.71 -0.54
C ILE A 491 -10.46 -3.71 -1.66
N PHE A 492 -9.92 -4.88 -1.30
CA PHE A 492 -9.73 -5.98 -2.25
C PHE A 492 -11.02 -6.35 -2.97
N HIS A 493 -12.08 -6.60 -2.19
CA HIS A 493 -13.37 -7.02 -2.76
C HIS A 493 -13.99 -5.94 -3.66
N VAL A 494 -13.83 -4.67 -3.32
CA VAL A 494 -14.32 -3.56 -4.16
C VAL A 494 -13.53 -3.48 -5.47
N MET A 495 -12.20 -3.51 -5.42
CA MET A 495 -11.38 -3.47 -6.64
C MET A 495 -11.65 -4.68 -7.54
N ALA A 496 -11.76 -5.86 -6.96
CA ALA A 496 -12.08 -7.10 -7.69
C ALA A 496 -13.46 -7.04 -8.36
N ALA A 497 -14.48 -6.63 -7.61
CA ALA A 497 -15.84 -6.49 -8.13
C ALA A 497 -15.93 -5.39 -9.21
N ALA A 498 -15.25 -4.26 -9.01
CA ALA A 498 -15.21 -3.17 -10.00
C ALA A 498 -14.61 -3.64 -11.33
N ALA A 499 -13.50 -4.40 -11.28
CA ALA A 499 -12.88 -4.99 -12.47
C ALA A 499 -13.66 -6.21 -13.02
N GLY A 500 -14.73 -6.64 -12.35
CA GLY A 500 -15.59 -7.74 -12.80
C GLY A 500 -14.93 -9.10 -12.70
N LEU A 501 -14.14 -9.37 -11.68
CA LEU A 501 -13.64 -10.72 -11.37
C LEU A 501 -14.81 -11.61 -10.93
N SER A 502 -14.84 -12.85 -11.45
CA SER A 502 -16.00 -13.74 -11.29
C SER A 502 -16.11 -14.32 -9.88
N HIS A 503 -14.97 -14.69 -9.30
CA HIS A 503 -14.85 -15.33 -7.98
C HIS A 503 -13.58 -14.83 -7.26
N PRO A 504 -13.56 -13.56 -6.84
CA PRO A 504 -12.36 -13.02 -6.21
C PRO A 504 -12.07 -13.77 -4.91
N SER A 505 -10.99 -14.52 -4.89
CA SER A 505 -10.50 -15.26 -3.72
C SER A 505 -8.98 -15.20 -3.67
N GLY A 506 -8.42 -14.89 -2.52
CA GLY A 506 -6.98 -15.01 -2.26
C GLY A 506 -6.51 -16.45 -2.08
N LEU A 507 -7.41 -17.45 -2.04
CA LEU A 507 -6.99 -18.85 -1.99
C LEU A 507 -6.61 -19.33 -3.39
N ALA A 508 -5.43 -19.93 -3.53
CA ALA A 508 -4.99 -20.53 -4.78
C ALA A 508 -5.99 -21.60 -5.22
N THR A 509 -6.55 -21.47 -6.42
CA THR A 509 -7.32 -22.55 -7.02
C THR A 509 -6.35 -23.56 -7.59
N ASP A 510 -6.44 -24.82 -7.14
CA ASP A 510 -5.63 -25.94 -7.65
C ASP A 510 -6.11 -26.35 -9.07
N GLU A 511 -5.87 -25.47 -10.05
CA GLU A 511 -6.09 -25.75 -11.46
C GLU A 511 -4.76 -25.83 -12.22
N SER A 512 -3.92 -26.82 -11.87
CA SER A 512 -2.81 -27.26 -12.73
C SER A 512 -2.63 -28.76 -12.71
N THR A 513 -3.68 -29.52 -12.98
CA THR A 513 -3.54 -30.88 -13.49
C THR A 513 -3.65 -30.80 -15.00
N PRO A 514 -2.59 -31.07 -15.79
CA PRO A 514 -2.72 -31.23 -17.22
C PRO A 514 -3.67 -32.39 -17.48
N ALA A 515 -4.70 -32.17 -18.29
CA ALA A 515 -5.56 -33.23 -18.78
C ALA A 515 -4.67 -34.26 -19.50
N ASP A 516 -4.58 -35.46 -18.97
CA ASP A 516 -4.01 -36.61 -19.65
C ASP A 516 -4.74 -36.79 -20.99
N THR A 517 -4.05 -36.44 -22.07
CA THR A 517 -4.45 -36.85 -23.41
C THR A 517 -4.23 -38.36 -23.57
N LYS A 518 -5.33 -39.10 -23.65
CA LYS A 518 -5.35 -40.43 -24.18
C LYS A 518 -5.14 -40.43 -25.72
#